data_8c812d1e73af837833d8bc2c459abe8f
#
_entry.id   8c812d1e73af837833d8bc2c459abe8f
#
_cell.length_a   1.000
_cell.length_b   1.000
_cell.length_c   1.000
_cell.angle_alpha   90.00
_cell.angle_beta   90.00
_cell.angle_gamma   90.00
#
_symmetry.space_group_name_H-M   'P 1'
#
loop_
_entity.id
_entity.type
_entity.pdbx_description
1 polymer ?
#
loop_
_entity_poly.entity_id
_entity_poly.type
_entity_poly.pdbx_seq_one_letter_code
_entity_poly.pdbx_strand_id
1 'polypeptide(L)'
;MKVKFISLASGSSGNCYYLGTETYGILIDAGIGIRTIKKSLKDYNILMDSIRAVFITHDHADHIKAVGNLGEKMNIPVYTTARIHAGINRSYCMTEKLSSSVRYLEKQEPMTLEDFHIESFEVPHDGTDNVGYCIEIDGKVFSFLTDLGEITPTAAHYISKAHYLILEANYDEEMLKMGPYPQYLKERIASKTGHMSNSDTAEFLAENITEHLRYILSLIHI
;
A
#
# COMPACT_ATOMS: atom_id res chain seq x y z
N MET A 1 7.27 14.10 18.23
CA MET A 1 8.24 13.39 17.35
C MET A 1 8.04 13.88 15.91
N LYS A 2 9.11 13.97 15.09
CA LYS A 2 8.97 14.35 13.67
C LYS A 2 8.68 13.10 12.86
N VAL A 3 7.48 13.02 12.28
CA VAL A 3 7.07 11.93 11.39
C VAL A 3 7.34 12.33 9.94
N LYS A 4 7.92 11.42 9.16
CA LYS A 4 8.15 11.56 7.72
C LYS A 4 7.30 10.56 6.96
N PHE A 5 6.53 11.02 5.98
CA PHE A 5 5.88 10.19 4.97
C PHE A 5 6.43 10.56 3.60
N ILE A 6 6.78 9.55 2.79
CA ILE A 6 7.37 9.75 1.46
C ILE A 6 6.81 8.68 0.51
N SER A 7 6.19 9.11 -0.58
CA SER A 7 5.94 8.23 -1.72
C SER A 7 7.24 8.07 -2.51
N LEU A 8 7.84 6.89 -2.46
CA LEU A 8 9.03 6.55 -3.24
C LEU A 8 8.68 6.21 -4.69
N ALA A 9 7.51 5.65 -4.89
CA ALA A 9 6.87 5.41 -6.17
C ALA A 9 5.37 5.17 -5.95
N SER A 10 4.58 5.52 -6.97
CA SER A 10 3.13 5.28 -7.01
C SER A 10 2.72 5.11 -8.48
N GLY A 11 2.00 4.02 -8.78
CA GLY A 11 1.49 3.75 -10.10
C GLY A 11 1.69 2.31 -10.56
N SER A 12 1.15 1.95 -11.71
CA SER A 12 1.18 0.61 -12.31
C SER A 12 2.60 0.06 -12.61
N SER A 13 3.63 0.89 -12.54
CA SER A 13 5.03 0.47 -12.67
C SER A 13 5.68 0.09 -11.34
N GLY A 14 5.04 0.38 -10.21
CA GLY A 14 5.45 -0.03 -8.87
C GLY A 14 5.07 0.96 -7.78
N ASN A 15 4.65 0.42 -6.65
CA ASN A 15 4.22 1.14 -5.47
C ASN A 15 5.21 0.89 -4.32
N CYS A 16 5.60 1.95 -3.63
CA CYS A 16 6.46 1.86 -2.45
C CYS A 16 6.39 3.16 -1.65
N TYR A 17 6.03 3.06 -0.39
CA TYR A 17 5.89 4.20 0.51
C TYR A 17 6.77 4.01 1.74
N TYR A 18 7.35 5.09 2.23
CA TYR A 18 8.08 5.14 3.50
C TYR A 18 7.27 5.93 4.52
N LEU A 19 7.13 5.37 5.70
CA LEU A 19 6.62 6.05 6.88
C LEU A 19 7.59 5.84 8.04
N GLY A 20 8.04 6.92 8.69
CA GLY A 20 9.03 6.78 9.75
C GLY A 20 9.25 8.03 10.58
N THR A 21 10.19 7.90 11.49
CA THR A 21 10.71 8.94 12.36
C THR A 21 12.06 9.46 11.85
N GLU A 22 12.81 10.15 12.69
CA GLU A 22 14.19 10.54 12.38
C GLU A 22 15.18 9.38 12.49
N THR A 23 14.81 8.30 13.22
CA THR A 23 15.73 7.21 13.56
C THR A 23 15.37 5.86 12.94
N TYR A 24 14.11 5.61 12.64
CA TYR A 24 13.63 4.36 12.02
C TYR A 24 12.33 4.56 11.25
N GLY A 25 12.01 3.60 10.41
CA GLY A 25 10.77 3.61 9.64
C GLY A 25 10.41 2.24 9.08
N ILE A 26 9.29 2.22 8.38
CA ILE A 26 8.75 1.05 7.71
C ILE A 26 8.50 1.37 6.24
N LEU A 27 8.45 0.34 5.41
CA LEU A 27 7.97 0.44 4.04
C LEU A 27 6.57 -0.15 3.94
N ILE A 28 5.71 0.48 3.16
CA ILE A 28 4.43 -0.05 2.72
C ILE A 28 4.58 -0.31 1.23
N ASP A 29 4.45 -1.56 0.84
CA ASP A 29 4.77 -2.12 -0.45
C ASP A 29 6.23 -1.93 -0.89
N ALA A 30 6.69 -2.74 -1.85
CA ALA A 30 8.04 -2.73 -2.39
C ALA A 30 8.04 -3.12 -3.87
N GLY A 31 7.16 -2.48 -4.65
CA GLY A 31 6.89 -2.81 -6.05
C GLY A 31 7.93 -2.30 -7.05
N ILE A 32 8.89 -1.51 -6.61
CA ILE A 32 9.99 -1.01 -7.43
C ILE A 32 11.31 -1.74 -7.15
N GLY A 33 12.27 -1.60 -8.05
CA GLY A 33 13.56 -2.29 -7.91
C GLY A 33 14.32 -1.87 -6.64
N ILE A 34 14.98 -2.84 -5.98
CA ILE A 34 15.76 -2.60 -4.74
C ILE A 34 16.80 -1.47 -4.87
N ARG A 35 17.41 -1.31 -6.06
CA ARG A 35 18.36 -0.22 -6.31
C ARG A 35 17.68 1.15 -6.26
N THR A 36 16.47 1.23 -6.79
CA THR A 36 15.64 2.44 -6.76
C THR A 36 15.24 2.79 -5.34
N ILE A 37 14.76 1.81 -4.55
CA ILE A 37 14.42 2.01 -3.13
C ILE A 37 15.63 2.57 -2.38
N LYS A 38 16.80 1.91 -2.49
CA LYS A 38 18.04 2.35 -1.83
C LYS A 38 18.45 3.77 -2.22
N LYS A 39 18.36 4.10 -3.51
CA LYS A 39 18.67 5.44 -4.00
C LYS A 39 17.70 6.46 -3.43
N SER A 40 16.41 6.24 -3.55
CA SER A 40 15.39 7.17 -3.05
C SER A 40 15.51 7.40 -1.54
N LEU A 41 15.68 6.36 -0.73
CA LEU A 41 15.89 6.50 0.71
C LEU A 41 17.16 7.37 1.00
N LYS A 42 18.25 7.12 0.29
CA LYS A 42 19.49 7.91 0.43
C LYS A 42 19.27 9.39 0.06
N ASP A 43 18.51 9.67 -0.99
CA ASP A 43 18.20 11.04 -1.43
C ASP A 43 17.42 11.83 -0.35
N TYR A 44 16.67 11.12 0.49
CA TYR A 44 15.97 11.68 1.67
C TYR A 44 16.76 11.56 2.99
N ASN A 45 18.05 11.17 2.93
CA ASN A 45 18.90 10.93 4.10
C ASN A 45 18.34 9.86 5.07
N ILE A 46 17.73 8.81 4.53
CA ILE A 46 17.22 7.67 5.29
C ILE A 46 18.18 6.49 5.08
N LEU A 47 18.68 5.96 6.19
CA LEU A 47 19.57 4.80 6.15
C LEU A 47 18.74 3.52 5.90
N MET A 48 19.24 2.66 5.05
CA MET A 48 18.58 1.35 4.79
C MET A 48 18.44 0.50 6.06
N ASP A 49 19.44 0.57 6.95
CA ASP A 49 19.46 -0.17 8.23
C ASP A 49 18.46 0.40 9.26
N SER A 50 17.86 1.56 8.99
CA SER A 50 16.77 2.10 9.82
C SER A 50 15.40 1.53 9.47
N ILE A 51 15.27 0.75 8.39
CA ILE A 51 14.01 0.12 8.00
C ILE A 51 13.76 -1.09 8.90
N ARG A 52 12.67 -1.05 9.69
CA ARG A 52 12.30 -2.07 10.66
C ARG A 52 11.44 -3.19 10.08
N ALA A 53 10.64 -2.87 9.07
CA ALA A 53 9.73 -3.82 8.44
C ALA A 53 9.27 -3.37 7.05
N VAL A 54 8.75 -4.32 6.30
CA VAL A 54 7.97 -4.08 5.07
C VAL A 54 6.56 -4.64 5.29
N PHE A 55 5.54 -3.85 5.04
CA PHE A 55 4.14 -4.23 5.07
C PHE A 55 3.62 -4.34 3.64
N ILE A 56 3.00 -5.46 3.28
CA ILE A 56 2.54 -5.71 1.91
C ILE A 56 1.02 -5.75 1.86
N THR A 57 0.45 -4.96 0.95
CA THR A 57 -1.00 -4.84 0.76
C THR A 57 -1.59 -6.03 0.02
N HIS A 58 -0.93 -6.51 -1.04
CA HIS A 58 -1.34 -7.67 -1.84
C HIS A 58 -0.17 -8.20 -2.71
N ASP A 59 -0.40 -9.28 -3.46
CA ASP A 59 0.66 -10.04 -4.14
C ASP A 59 0.88 -9.68 -5.62
N HIS A 60 0.37 -8.56 -6.11
CA HIS A 60 0.65 -8.10 -7.47
C HIS A 60 2.11 -7.66 -7.63
N ALA A 61 2.65 -7.85 -8.85
CA ALA A 61 4.07 -7.65 -9.14
C ALA A 61 4.57 -6.23 -8.86
N ASP A 62 3.74 -5.22 -9.07
CA ASP A 62 4.00 -3.80 -8.82
C ASP A 62 3.91 -3.40 -7.34
N HIS A 63 3.67 -4.37 -6.44
CA HIS A 63 3.73 -4.21 -4.98
C HIS A 63 4.83 -5.05 -4.32
N ILE A 64 5.36 -6.09 -4.99
CA ILE A 64 6.24 -7.08 -4.33
C ILE A 64 7.64 -7.24 -4.94
N LYS A 65 7.97 -6.54 -6.01
CA LYS A 65 9.18 -6.74 -6.83
C LYS A 65 10.49 -6.81 -6.05
N ALA A 66 10.65 -6.01 -4.99
CA ALA A 66 11.87 -5.99 -4.18
C ALA A 66 11.74 -6.80 -2.88
N VAL A 67 10.58 -7.38 -2.57
CA VAL A 67 10.28 -7.98 -1.27
C VAL A 67 11.25 -9.11 -0.91
N GLY A 68 11.60 -10.00 -1.86
CA GLY A 68 12.56 -11.07 -1.63
C GLY A 68 13.97 -10.54 -1.30
N ASN A 69 14.39 -9.45 -1.94
CA ASN A 69 15.68 -8.82 -1.61
C ASN A 69 15.66 -8.16 -0.21
N LEU A 70 14.58 -7.45 0.13
CA LEU A 70 14.44 -6.81 1.45
C LEU A 70 14.34 -7.87 2.54
N GLY A 71 13.49 -8.88 2.36
CA GLY A 71 13.26 -9.93 3.34
C GLY A 71 14.46 -10.85 3.52
N GLU A 72 14.86 -11.58 2.49
CA GLU A 72 15.81 -12.68 2.64
C GLU A 72 17.27 -12.27 2.55
N LYS A 73 17.61 -11.23 1.75
CA LYS A 73 19.01 -10.77 1.63
C LYS A 73 19.38 -9.68 2.63
N MET A 74 18.39 -8.91 3.11
CA MET A 74 18.63 -7.83 4.05
C MET A 74 18.05 -8.10 5.44
N ASN A 75 17.41 -9.27 5.62
CA ASN A 75 16.82 -9.74 6.87
C ASN A 75 15.77 -8.76 7.46
N ILE A 76 15.05 -8.04 6.60
CA ILE A 76 13.98 -7.14 7.02
C ILE A 76 12.68 -7.94 7.14
N PRO A 77 12.00 -7.95 8.30
CA PRO A 77 10.72 -8.64 8.47
C PRO A 77 9.66 -8.15 7.46
N VAL A 78 8.94 -9.09 6.85
CA VAL A 78 7.87 -8.83 5.89
C VAL A 78 6.54 -9.24 6.51
N TYR A 79 5.68 -8.26 6.77
CA TYR A 79 4.39 -8.42 7.41
C TYR A 79 3.26 -8.39 6.40
N THR A 80 2.42 -9.41 6.40
CA THR A 80 1.15 -9.46 5.67
C THR A 80 0.37 -10.71 6.08
N THR A 81 -0.81 -10.97 5.48
CA THR A 81 -1.60 -12.17 5.78
C THR A 81 -0.92 -13.44 5.25
N ALA A 82 -1.27 -14.59 5.82
CA ALA A 82 -0.75 -15.88 5.37
C ALA A 82 -1.08 -16.16 3.88
N ARG A 83 -2.25 -15.71 3.42
CA ARG A 83 -2.68 -15.86 2.03
C ARG A 83 -1.85 -15.02 1.08
N ILE A 84 -1.56 -13.75 1.45
CA ILE A 84 -0.70 -12.87 0.64
C ILE A 84 0.73 -13.43 0.59
N HIS A 85 1.30 -13.90 1.72
CA HIS A 85 2.61 -14.58 1.71
C HIS A 85 2.65 -15.78 0.76
N ALA A 86 1.59 -16.59 0.75
CA ALA A 86 1.49 -17.71 -0.19
C ALA A 86 1.43 -17.24 -1.65
N GLY A 87 0.72 -16.14 -1.92
CA GLY A 87 0.66 -15.49 -3.24
C GLY A 87 2.02 -14.96 -3.68
N ILE A 88 2.69 -14.19 -2.81
CA ILE A 88 4.06 -13.68 -3.04
C ILE A 88 5.00 -14.82 -3.43
N ASN A 89 5.00 -15.91 -2.67
CA ASN A 89 5.90 -17.04 -2.94
C ASN A 89 5.56 -17.84 -4.21
N ARG A 90 4.36 -17.67 -4.78
CA ARG A 90 4.00 -18.23 -6.10
C ARG A 90 4.31 -17.28 -7.25
N SER A 91 4.47 -15.99 -6.97
CA SER A 91 4.64 -14.98 -8.02
C SER A 91 5.90 -15.20 -8.83
N TYR A 92 5.78 -15.01 -10.15
CA TYR A 92 6.88 -15.14 -11.11
C TYR A 92 7.95 -14.05 -10.98
N CYS A 93 7.59 -12.90 -10.40
CA CYS A 93 8.53 -11.79 -10.22
C CYS A 93 9.48 -11.99 -9.02
N MET A 94 9.22 -12.99 -8.18
CA MET A 94 10.02 -13.29 -6.99
C MET A 94 11.26 -14.11 -7.33
N THR A 95 12.42 -13.48 -7.25
CA THR A 95 13.72 -14.15 -7.40
C THR A 95 14.14 -14.91 -6.14
N GLU A 96 13.74 -14.43 -4.97
CA GLU A 96 13.99 -15.03 -3.66
C GLU A 96 12.67 -15.31 -2.97
N LYS A 97 12.38 -16.56 -2.64
CA LYS A 97 11.18 -16.94 -1.90
C LYS A 97 11.32 -16.54 -0.43
N LEU A 98 10.25 -16.00 0.13
CA LEU A 98 10.24 -15.63 1.54
C LEU A 98 10.17 -16.87 2.44
N SER A 99 10.98 -16.89 3.49
CA SER A 99 11.05 -17.94 4.49
C SER A 99 11.37 -17.40 5.88
N SER A 100 12.56 -16.88 6.09
CA SER A 100 13.04 -16.40 7.39
C SER A 100 12.44 -15.04 7.78
N SER A 101 12.11 -14.23 6.80
CA SER A 101 11.55 -12.89 6.98
C SER A 101 10.03 -12.85 7.17
N VAL A 102 9.33 -13.96 6.95
CA VAL A 102 7.86 -14.04 7.03
C VAL A 102 7.35 -13.67 8.42
N ARG A 103 6.39 -12.74 8.49
CA ARG A 103 5.61 -12.40 9.69
C ARG A 103 4.15 -12.31 9.32
N TYR A 104 3.29 -12.98 10.07
CA TYR A 104 1.86 -13.03 9.79
C TYR A 104 1.10 -11.92 10.50
N LEU A 105 0.11 -11.37 9.82
CA LEU A 105 -0.91 -10.47 10.36
C LEU A 105 -2.28 -11.11 10.20
N GLU A 106 -3.14 -10.86 11.18
CA GLU A 106 -4.57 -11.13 11.06
C GLU A 106 -5.30 -9.80 10.84
N LYS A 107 -6.32 -9.81 9.95
CA LYS A 107 -7.10 -8.61 9.66
C LYS A 107 -7.87 -8.16 10.91
N GLN A 108 -7.89 -6.86 11.15
CA GLN A 108 -8.56 -6.21 12.29
C GLN A 108 -7.98 -6.60 13.67
N GLU A 109 -6.80 -7.21 13.68
CA GLU A 109 -6.03 -7.43 14.90
C GLU A 109 -4.88 -6.42 14.95
N PRO A 110 -4.89 -5.49 15.92
CA PRO A 110 -3.85 -4.48 16.02
C PRO A 110 -2.53 -5.07 16.50
N MET A 111 -1.43 -4.58 15.94
CA MET A 111 -0.08 -4.89 16.41
C MET A 111 0.70 -3.61 16.69
N THR A 112 1.76 -3.73 17.49
CA THR A 112 2.71 -2.66 17.74
C THR A 112 4.10 -3.05 17.27
N LEU A 113 4.75 -2.15 16.53
CA LEU A 113 6.14 -2.26 16.10
C LEU A 113 6.83 -0.93 16.39
N GLU A 114 7.78 -0.90 17.33
CA GLU A 114 8.34 0.34 17.85
C GLU A 114 7.20 1.29 18.31
N ASP A 115 7.15 2.52 17.79
CA ASP A 115 6.07 3.48 18.08
C ASP A 115 4.89 3.42 17.07
N PHE A 116 4.89 2.45 16.15
CA PHE A 116 3.79 2.26 15.22
C PHE A 116 2.72 1.35 15.83
N HIS A 117 1.48 1.81 15.83
CA HIS A 117 0.29 0.99 16.05
C HIS A 117 -0.36 0.71 14.71
N ILE A 118 -0.40 -0.55 14.30
CA ILE A 118 -0.72 -0.97 12.94
C ILE A 118 -1.88 -1.94 12.97
N GLU A 119 -2.88 -1.68 12.16
CA GLU A 119 -4.02 -2.56 11.96
C GLU A 119 -4.24 -2.76 10.46
N SER A 120 -4.33 -4.00 10.00
CA SER A 120 -4.70 -4.32 8.62
C SER A 120 -6.20 -4.59 8.53
N PHE A 121 -6.81 -4.22 7.40
CA PHE A 121 -8.23 -4.44 7.16
C PHE A 121 -8.47 -4.87 5.71
N GLU A 122 -9.59 -5.53 5.47
CA GLU A 122 -9.93 -6.02 4.14
C GLU A 122 -10.30 -4.88 3.19
N VAL A 123 -9.78 -4.97 1.96
CA VAL A 123 -10.18 -4.14 0.82
C VAL A 123 -10.53 -5.03 -0.39
N PRO A 124 -11.53 -4.67 -1.21
CA PRO A 124 -11.91 -5.46 -2.36
C PRO A 124 -10.96 -5.20 -3.54
N HIS A 125 -10.12 -6.19 -3.85
CA HIS A 125 -9.23 -6.17 -5.01
C HIS A 125 -8.98 -7.60 -5.51
N ASP A 126 -8.43 -7.77 -6.70
CA ASP A 126 -8.29 -9.07 -7.37
C ASP A 126 -6.96 -9.82 -7.10
N GLY A 127 -6.27 -9.49 -6.02
CA GLY A 127 -5.14 -10.28 -5.51
C GLY A 127 -5.56 -11.59 -4.82
N THR A 128 -4.58 -12.40 -4.41
CA THR A 128 -4.84 -13.65 -3.67
C THR A 128 -5.57 -13.38 -2.34
N ASP A 129 -5.25 -12.27 -1.73
CA ASP A 129 -5.89 -11.62 -0.59
C ASP A 129 -5.44 -10.16 -0.59
N ASN A 130 -6.23 -9.25 0.02
CA ASN A 130 -5.93 -7.83 -0.08
C ASN A 130 -6.20 -7.14 1.26
N VAL A 131 -5.30 -6.23 1.63
CA VAL A 131 -5.43 -5.45 2.86
C VAL A 131 -5.07 -3.98 2.64
N GLY A 132 -5.82 -3.10 3.28
CA GLY A 132 -5.38 -1.76 3.61
C GLY A 132 -4.69 -1.75 4.98
N TYR A 133 -4.01 -0.66 5.30
CA TYR A 133 -3.35 -0.45 6.58
C TYR A 133 -3.80 0.85 7.23
N CYS A 134 -4.18 0.78 8.50
CA CYS A 134 -4.33 1.94 9.38
C CYS A 134 -3.14 1.97 10.34
N ILE A 135 -2.35 3.02 10.28
CA ILE A 135 -1.08 3.14 11.01
C ILE A 135 -1.09 4.42 11.82
N GLU A 136 -1.07 4.28 13.14
CA GLU A 136 -0.92 5.41 14.05
C GLU A 136 0.52 5.53 14.52
N ILE A 137 1.06 6.75 14.47
CA ILE A 137 2.36 7.13 15.03
C ILE A 137 2.32 8.58 15.50
N ASP A 138 2.77 8.84 16.73
CA ASP A 138 2.82 10.19 17.32
C ASP A 138 1.46 10.93 17.25
N GLY A 139 0.36 10.20 17.49
CA GLY A 139 -1.01 10.72 17.41
C GLY A 139 -1.47 11.08 15.99
N LYS A 140 -0.77 10.64 14.96
CA LYS A 140 -1.11 10.83 13.56
C LYS A 140 -1.53 9.50 12.94
N VAL A 141 -2.72 9.46 12.37
CA VAL A 141 -3.28 8.27 11.71
C VAL A 141 -3.09 8.38 10.20
N PHE A 142 -2.45 7.37 9.63
CA PHE A 142 -2.26 7.18 8.20
C PHE A 142 -3.09 5.99 7.74
N SER A 143 -3.97 6.18 6.76
CA SER A 143 -4.75 5.09 6.16
C SER A 143 -4.32 4.88 4.70
N PHE A 144 -3.90 3.63 4.40
CA PHE A 144 -3.42 3.22 3.08
C PHE A 144 -4.44 2.29 2.43
N LEU A 145 -5.01 2.74 1.31
CA LEU A 145 -5.93 1.99 0.45
C LEU A 145 -5.45 2.19 -1.00
N THR A 146 -4.42 1.43 -1.37
CA THR A 146 -3.66 1.65 -2.62
C THR A 146 -4.38 1.09 -3.84
N ASP A 147 -5.04 -0.04 -3.69
CA ASP A 147 -5.79 -0.71 -4.76
C ASP A 147 -7.09 -1.27 -4.19
N LEU A 148 -8.21 -0.77 -4.69
CA LEU A 148 -9.54 -1.24 -4.31
C LEU A 148 -10.55 -0.90 -5.41
N GLY A 149 -11.53 -1.79 -5.62
CA GLY A 149 -12.57 -1.60 -6.63
C GLY A 149 -13.81 -0.85 -6.14
N GLU A 150 -14.05 -0.83 -4.83
CA GLU A 150 -15.14 -0.07 -4.19
C GLU A 150 -14.83 0.23 -2.72
N ILE A 151 -15.41 1.30 -2.18
CA ILE A 151 -15.27 1.62 -0.76
C ILE A 151 -16.35 0.86 0.02
N THR A 152 -15.91 -0.17 0.73
CA THR A 152 -16.77 -0.95 1.64
C THR A 152 -17.02 -0.19 2.95
N PRO A 153 -18.03 -0.58 3.77
CA PRO A 153 -18.21 0.00 5.11
C PRO A 153 -16.95 -0.12 5.99
N THR A 154 -16.18 -1.22 5.85
CA THR A 154 -14.90 -1.39 6.54
C THR A 154 -13.88 -0.37 6.06
N ALA A 155 -13.70 -0.20 4.76
CA ALA A 155 -12.80 0.80 4.19
C ALA A 155 -13.19 2.21 4.64
N ALA A 156 -14.48 2.57 4.56
CA ALA A 156 -15.02 3.86 5.00
C ALA A 156 -14.72 4.15 6.48
N HIS A 157 -14.83 3.13 7.35
CA HIS A 157 -14.49 3.26 8.77
C HIS A 157 -13.01 3.65 8.98
N TYR A 158 -12.06 3.01 8.26
CA TYR A 158 -10.64 3.35 8.38
C TYR A 158 -10.28 4.67 7.67
N ILE A 159 -10.98 5.02 6.59
CA ILE A 159 -10.85 6.33 5.95
C ILE A 159 -11.28 7.43 6.93
N SER A 160 -12.39 7.24 7.65
CA SER A 160 -12.91 8.24 8.61
C SER A 160 -11.97 8.50 9.79
N LYS A 161 -11.06 7.61 10.13
CA LYS A 161 -10.03 7.78 11.17
C LYS A 161 -8.81 8.58 10.70
N ALA A 162 -8.60 8.71 9.37
CA ALA A 162 -7.35 9.20 8.82
C ALA A 162 -7.11 10.68 9.05
N HIS A 163 -5.92 11.03 9.52
CA HIS A 163 -5.36 12.37 9.38
C HIS A 163 -4.65 12.53 8.02
N TYR A 164 -4.06 11.45 7.54
CA TYR A 164 -3.34 11.35 6.27
C TYR A 164 -3.89 10.15 5.52
N LEU A 165 -4.54 10.40 4.41
CA LEU A 165 -5.20 9.38 3.60
C LEU A 165 -4.42 9.15 2.31
N ILE A 166 -4.04 7.91 2.07
CA ILE A 166 -3.46 7.43 0.82
C ILE A 166 -4.53 6.56 0.16
N LEU A 167 -5.19 7.10 -0.85
CA LEU A 167 -6.38 6.49 -1.46
C LEU A 167 -6.25 6.44 -2.97
N GLU A 168 -6.67 5.34 -3.54
CA GLU A 168 -6.73 5.18 -4.98
C GLU A 168 -7.76 6.13 -5.64
N ALA A 169 -7.38 6.66 -6.80
CA ALA A 169 -8.23 7.28 -7.80
C ALA A 169 -7.58 6.94 -9.16
N ASN A 170 -7.84 5.71 -9.63
CA ASN A 170 -7.01 5.05 -10.62
C ASN A 170 -7.22 5.59 -12.04
N TYR A 171 -8.47 5.79 -12.44
CA TYR A 171 -8.77 6.07 -13.84
C TYR A 171 -9.90 7.11 -14.01
N ASP A 172 -9.82 7.83 -15.13
CA ASP A 172 -10.92 8.58 -15.69
C ASP A 172 -11.79 7.66 -16.56
N GLU A 173 -13.10 7.67 -16.37
CA GLU A 173 -14.04 6.75 -17.04
C GLU A 173 -14.06 6.93 -18.56
N GLU A 174 -14.03 8.17 -19.05
CA GLU A 174 -14.03 8.44 -20.48
C GLU A 174 -12.69 8.04 -21.12
N MET A 175 -11.57 8.36 -20.44
CA MET A 175 -10.24 7.95 -20.88
C MET A 175 -10.10 6.43 -20.92
N LEU A 176 -10.59 5.71 -19.90
CA LEU A 176 -10.59 4.25 -19.88
C LEU A 176 -11.43 3.70 -21.05
N LYS A 177 -12.64 4.22 -21.26
CA LYS A 177 -13.54 3.82 -22.32
C LYS A 177 -12.94 4.02 -23.72
N MET A 178 -12.33 5.19 -23.96
CA MET A 178 -11.73 5.57 -25.22
C MET A 178 -10.32 5.04 -25.44
N GLY A 179 -9.64 4.63 -24.36
CA GLY A 179 -8.27 4.18 -24.37
C GLY A 179 -8.04 2.88 -25.16
N PRO A 180 -6.77 2.53 -25.45
CA PRO A 180 -6.41 1.42 -26.33
C PRO A 180 -6.53 0.03 -25.66
N TYR A 181 -6.91 -0.04 -24.38
CA TYR A 181 -7.01 -1.31 -23.67
C TYR A 181 -8.08 -2.22 -24.28
N PRO A 182 -7.81 -3.54 -24.34
CA PRO A 182 -8.82 -4.53 -24.72
C PRO A 182 -10.06 -4.47 -23.79
N GLN A 183 -11.22 -4.81 -24.32
CA GLN A 183 -12.48 -4.71 -23.58
C GLN A 183 -12.47 -5.47 -22.24
N TYR A 184 -11.95 -6.70 -22.21
CA TYR A 184 -11.85 -7.49 -20.99
C TYR A 184 -11.01 -6.81 -19.88
N LEU A 185 -9.97 -6.03 -20.27
CA LEU A 185 -9.15 -5.32 -19.31
C LEU A 185 -9.86 -4.08 -18.78
N LYS A 186 -10.62 -3.36 -19.63
CA LYS A 186 -11.47 -2.26 -19.20
C LYS A 186 -12.52 -2.72 -18.19
N GLU A 187 -13.17 -3.84 -18.47
CA GLU A 187 -14.16 -4.46 -17.57
C GLU A 187 -13.53 -4.90 -16.24
N ARG A 188 -12.34 -5.47 -16.27
CA ARG A 188 -11.58 -5.82 -15.06
C ARG A 188 -11.26 -4.57 -14.24
N ILE A 189 -10.72 -3.52 -14.87
CA ILE A 189 -10.36 -2.27 -14.20
C ILE A 189 -11.59 -1.66 -13.52
N ALA A 190 -12.72 -1.56 -14.22
CA ALA A 190 -13.95 -0.94 -13.72
C ALA A 190 -14.81 -1.88 -12.84
N SER A 191 -14.33 -3.07 -12.47
CA SER A 191 -15.09 -3.99 -11.62
C SER A 191 -14.98 -3.64 -10.14
N LYS A 192 -15.90 -4.15 -9.33
CA LYS A 192 -15.89 -3.97 -7.85
C LYS A 192 -14.66 -4.55 -7.14
N THR A 193 -13.89 -5.38 -7.82
CA THR A 193 -12.59 -5.91 -7.36
C THR A 193 -11.44 -5.42 -8.25
N GLY A 194 -11.70 -4.47 -9.14
CA GLY A 194 -10.70 -3.81 -9.96
C GLY A 194 -10.12 -2.59 -9.25
N HIS A 195 -10.43 -1.41 -9.79
CA HIS A 195 -9.92 -0.14 -9.29
C HIS A 195 -11.03 0.91 -9.20
N MET A 196 -10.84 1.93 -8.40
CA MET A 196 -11.77 3.05 -8.29
C MET A 196 -11.58 4.08 -9.38
N SER A 197 -12.68 4.61 -9.90
CA SER A 197 -12.62 5.77 -10.80
C SER A 197 -12.30 7.06 -10.02
N ASN A 198 -11.80 8.06 -10.74
CA ASN A 198 -11.57 9.39 -10.16
C ASN A 198 -12.86 10.02 -9.64
N SER A 199 -13.98 9.82 -10.36
CA SER A 199 -15.30 10.33 -10.01
C SER A 199 -15.83 9.68 -8.74
N ASP A 200 -15.81 8.34 -8.63
CA ASP A 200 -16.28 7.63 -7.44
C ASP A 200 -15.49 8.02 -6.19
N THR A 201 -14.16 8.15 -6.33
CA THR A 201 -13.29 8.58 -5.25
C THR A 201 -13.60 10.01 -4.82
N ALA A 202 -13.79 10.92 -5.78
CA ALA A 202 -14.11 12.33 -5.50
C ALA A 202 -15.50 12.48 -4.86
N GLU A 203 -16.51 11.75 -5.33
CA GLU A 203 -17.87 11.75 -4.79
C GLU A 203 -17.87 11.24 -3.34
N PHE A 204 -17.23 10.10 -3.10
CA PHE A 204 -17.09 9.57 -1.74
C PHE A 204 -16.42 10.58 -0.79
N LEU A 205 -15.31 11.18 -1.21
CA LEU A 205 -14.60 12.15 -0.39
C LEU A 205 -15.43 13.40 -0.13
N ALA A 206 -16.18 13.91 -1.12
CA ALA A 206 -17.02 15.08 -0.94
C ALA A 206 -18.10 14.90 0.15
N GLU A 207 -18.59 13.67 0.32
CA GLU A 207 -19.61 13.33 1.31
C GLU A 207 -19.03 12.92 2.68
N ASN A 208 -17.80 12.43 2.71
CA ASN A 208 -17.24 11.72 3.88
C ASN A 208 -15.95 12.36 4.44
N ILE A 209 -15.53 13.53 3.96
CA ILE A 209 -14.38 14.25 4.55
C ILE A 209 -14.67 14.61 6.01
N THR A 210 -13.74 14.26 6.88
CA THR A 210 -13.78 14.60 8.30
C THR A 210 -12.94 15.86 8.57
N GLU A 211 -13.30 16.63 9.62
CA GLU A 211 -12.57 17.85 9.99
C GLU A 211 -11.13 17.63 10.48
N HIS A 212 -10.78 16.39 10.85
CA HIS A 212 -9.42 16.05 11.24
C HIS A 212 -8.54 15.56 10.06
N LEU A 213 -9.11 15.28 8.90
CA LEU A 213 -8.34 14.94 7.69
C LEU A 213 -7.51 16.15 7.24
N ARG A 214 -6.19 15.96 7.11
CA ARG A 214 -5.23 17.03 6.81
C ARG A 214 -4.62 16.92 5.44
N TYR A 215 -4.50 15.70 4.93
CA TYR A 215 -3.81 15.44 3.67
C TYR A 215 -4.37 14.21 2.98
N ILE A 216 -4.54 14.31 1.68
CA ILE A 216 -4.90 13.20 0.80
C ILE A 216 -3.80 13.07 -0.25
N LEU A 217 -3.24 11.88 -0.36
CA LEU A 217 -2.45 11.47 -1.50
C LEU A 217 -3.33 10.58 -2.38
N SER A 218 -3.80 11.14 -3.47
CA SER A 218 -4.54 10.39 -4.48
C SER A 218 -3.57 9.66 -5.40
N LEU A 219 -3.84 8.38 -5.64
CA LEU A 219 -3.01 7.50 -6.45
C LEU A 219 -3.66 7.37 -7.82
N ILE A 220 -3.26 8.23 -8.75
CA ILE A 220 -3.77 8.27 -10.12
C ILE A 220 -2.83 7.47 -11.02
N HIS A 221 -3.38 6.55 -11.81
CA HIS A 221 -2.62 5.64 -12.67
C HIS A 221 -2.82 5.90 -14.17
N ILE A 222 -3.82 6.69 -14.56
CA ILE A 222 -4.10 7.06 -15.96
C ILE A 222 -4.23 8.56 -16.11
#